data_f71389c518645e9f9ed3d2fc9771299b
#
_entry.id   f71389c518645e9f9ed3d2fc9771299b
#
_cell.length_a   1.000
_cell.length_b   1.000
_cell.length_c   1.000
_cell.angle_alpha   90.00
_cell.angle_beta   90.00
_cell.angle_gamma   90.00
#
_symmetry.space_group_name_H-M   'P 1'
#
loop_
_entity.id
_entity.type
_entity.pdbx_description
1 polymer ?
#
loop_
_entity_poly.entity_id
_entity_poly.type
_entity_poly.pdbx_seq_one_letter_code
_entity_poly.pdbx_strand_id
1 'polypeptide(L)'
;MMEGVLWYVLTGTRGGANRVRILRALDEQPRNANQLAEDLDLDYKTVRHHLDVLMDNDVLTNSGDDYGAVYLPTEQARHHWDIIETIFEQVES
;
A
#
# COMPACT_ATOMS: atom_id res chain seq x y z
N MET A 1 0.91 11.81 -13.30
CA MET A 1 1.09 12.46 -12.00
C MET A 1 0.65 11.51 -10.91
N MET A 2 1.25 11.66 -9.74
CA MET A 2 1.00 10.74 -8.62
C MET A 2 -0.48 10.68 -8.24
N GLU A 3 -1.20 11.80 -8.26
CA GLU A 3 -2.60 11.79 -7.88
C GLU A 3 -3.43 10.84 -8.74
N GLY A 4 -3.27 10.90 -10.06
CA GLY A 4 -4.01 10.01 -10.95
C GLY A 4 -3.65 8.55 -10.73
N VAL A 5 -2.37 8.28 -10.48
CA VAL A 5 -1.90 6.93 -10.20
C VAL A 5 -2.56 6.41 -8.91
N LEU A 6 -2.63 7.25 -7.87
CA LEU A 6 -3.23 6.85 -6.60
C LEU A 6 -4.70 6.49 -6.77
N TRP A 7 -5.47 7.32 -7.48
CA TRP A 7 -6.87 7.01 -7.75
C TRP A 7 -7.00 5.69 -8.51
N TYR A 8 -6.14 5.49 -9.50
CA TYR A 8 -6.19 4.28 -10.31
C TYR A 8 -5.89 3.03 -9.49
N VAL A 9 -4.75 2.99 -8.77
CA VAL A 9 -4.34 1.77 -8.08
C VAL A 9 -5.18 1.48 -6.84
N LEU A 10 -5.80 2.50 -6.25
CA LEU A 10 -6.56 2.33 -5.01
C LEU A 10 -8.08 2.24 -5.24
N THR A 11 -8.58 2.72 -6.36
CA THR A 11 -10.03 2.68 -6.62
C THR A 11 -10.38 2.16 -7.99
N GLY A 12 -9.49 2.31 -8.97
CA GLY A 12 -9.80 2.01 -10.36
C GLY A 12 -9.55 0.58 -10.78
N THR A 13 -9.02 -0.26 -9.88
CA THR A 13 -8.71 -1.65 -10.19
C THR A 13 -9.33 -2.56 -9.15
N ARG A 14 -9.40 -3.86 -9.50
CA ARG A 14 -10.04 -4.85 -8.65
C ARG A 14 -9.39 -4.99 -7.28
N GLY A 15 -8.07 -4.77 -7.19
CA GLY A 15 -7.33 -4.93 -5.95
C GLY A 15 -7.31 -3.70 -5.05
N GLY A 16 -8.05 -2.64 -5.42
CA GLY A 16 -7.94 -1.35 -4.73
C GLY A 16 -8.25 -1.40 -3.25
N ALA A 17 -9.33 -2.08 -2.87
CA ALA A 17 -9.74 -2.14 -1.47
C ALA A 17 -8.66 -2.78 -0.59
N ASN A 18 -8.04 -3.85 -1.05
CA ASN A 18 -6.97 -4.49 -0.29
C ASN A 18 -5.71 -3.62 -0.25
N ARG A 19 -5.44 -2.88 -1.32
CA ARG A 19 -4.29 -1.97 -1.32
C ARG A 19 -4.51 -0.82 -0.34
N VAL A 20 -5.74 -0.33 -0.21
CA VAL A 20 -6.07 0.66 0.82
C VAL A 20 -5.79 0.09 2.22
N ARG A 21 -6.22 -1.14 2.48
CA ARG A 21 -5.97 -1.79 3.77
C ARG A 21 -4.47 -1.90 4.06
N ILE A 22 -3.69 -2.25 3.05
CA ILE A 22 -2.24 -2.36 3.19
C ILE A 22 -1.64 -0.99 3.52
N LEU A 23 -2.03 0.05 2.80
CA LEU A 23 -1.50 1.39 3.05
C LEU A 23 -1.87 1.90 4.45
N ARG A 24 -3.08 1.62 4.91
CA ARG A 24 -3.47 2.03 6.26
C ARG A 24 -2.61 1.33 7.32
N ALA A 25 -2.35 0.05 7.12
CA ALA A 25 -1.50 -0.68 8.06
C ALA A 25 -0.08 -0.13 8.07
N LEU A 26 0.46 0.18 6.89
CA LEU A 26 1.82 0.71 6.78
C LEU A 26 1.93 2.15 7.24
N ASP A 27 0.83 2.90 7.24
CA ASP A 27 0.80 4.23 7.82
C ASP A 27 1.07 4.17 9.33
N GLU A 28 0.60 3.14 10.00
CA GLU A 28 0.82 2.97 11.43
C GLU A 28 2.26 2.61 11.74
N GLN A 29 2.82 1.69 10.99
CA GLN A 29 4.23 1.30 11.16
C GLN A 29 4.65 0.44 9.97
N PRO A 30 5.95 0.43 9.66
CA PRO A 30 6.46 -0.47 8.62
C PRO A 30 6.24 -1.93 9.00
N ARG A 31 5.96 -2.77 8.01
CA ARG A 31 5.71 -4.20 8.22
C ARG A 31 6.27 -4.98 7.05
N ASN A 32 6.63 -6.24 7.30
CA ASN A 32 7.03 -7.11 6.21
C ASN A 32 5.80 -7.80 5.61
N ALA A 33 6.00 -8.53 4.52
CA ALA A 33 4.88 -9.14 3.80
C ALA A 33 4.16 -10.19 4.64
N ASN A 34 4.88 -10.96 5.45
CA ASN A 34 4.27 -11.96 6.31
C ASN A 34 3.38 -11.32 7.38
N GLN A 35 3.87 -10.23 7.98
CA GLN A 35 3.10 -9.51 8.99
C GLN A 35 1.82 -8.95 8.40
N LEU A 36 1.91 -8.39 7.19
CA LEU A 36 0.73 -7.86 6.51
C LEU A 36 -0.28 -8.96 6.22
N ALA A 37 0.20 -10.11 5.74
CA ALA A 37 -0.68 -11.22 5.43
C ALA A 37 -1.43 -11.69 6.68
N GLU A 38 -0.72 -11.81 7.80
CA GLU A 38 -1.34 -12.20 9.07
C GLU A 38 -2.31 -11.14 9.57
N ASP A 39 -1.84 -9.89 9.62
CA ASP A 39 -2.62 -8.80 10.21
C ASP A 39 -3.90 -8.53 9.44
N LEU A 40 -3.86 -8.69 8.14
CA LEU A 40 -5.00 -8.37 7.27
C LEU A 40 -5.80 -9.61 6.87
N ASP A 41 -5.35 -10.79 7.31
CA ASP A 41 -5.99 -12.06 6.98
C ASP A 41 -6.08 -12.24 5.47
N LEU A 42 -4.95 -12.03 4.80
CA LEU A 42 -4.83 -12.18 3.36
C LEU A 42 -3.78 -13.23 3.03
N ASP A 43 -3.94 -13.85 1.88
CA ASP A 43 -2.96 -14.80 1.38
C ASP A 43 -1.63 -14.08 1.09
N TYR A 44 -0.52 -14.72 1.41
CA TYR A 44 0.81 -14.13 1.23
C TYR A 44 1.05 -13.72 -0.23
N LYS A 45 0.67 -14.58 -1.19
CA LYS A 45 0.87 -14.25 -2.61
C LYS A 45 0.06 -13.05 -3.02
N THR A 46 -1.15 -12.91 -2.49
CA THR A 46 -1.99 -11.76 -2.75
C THR A 46 -1.34 -10.48 -2.22
N VAL A 47 -0.82 -10.54 -0.99
CA VAL A 47 -0.11 -9.40 -0.41
C VAL A 47 1.10 -9.03 -1.27
N ARG A 48 1.90 -10.03 -1.67
CA ARG A 48 3.07 -9.78 -2.51
C ARG A 48 2.69 -9.09 -3.80
N HIS A 49 1.62 -9.55 -4.44
CA HIS A 49 1.15 -8.91 -5.68
C HIS A 49 0.80 -7.44 -5.46
N HIS A 50 0.08 -7.14 -4.38
CA HIS A 50 -0.29 -5.75 -4.09
C HIS A 50 0.91 -4.89 -3.75
N LEU A 51 1.85 -5.46 -3.00
CA LEU A 51 3.08 -4.72 -2.68
C LEU A 51 3.86 -4.39 -3.96
N ASP A 52 3.94 -5.35 -4.88
CA ASP A 52 4.64 -5.12 -6.15
C ASP A 52 3.98 -4.01 -6.96
N VAL A 53 2.64 -4.02 -7.03
CA VAL A 53 1.90 -2.96 -7.74
C VAL A 53 2.20 -1.59 -7.12
N LEU A 54 2.15 -1.52 -5.80
CA LEU A 54 2.39 -0.24 -5.11
C LEU A 54 3.84 0.22 -5.25
N MET A 55 4.80 -0.70 -5.24
CA MET A 55 6.20 -0.35 -5.45
C MET A 55 6.46 0.10 -6.89
N ASP A 56 5.86 -0.59 -7.85
CA ASP A 56 6.02 -0.23 -9.26
C ASP A 56 5.48 1.17 -9.56
N ASN A 57 4.56 1.64 -8.76
CA ASN A 57 3.95 2.96 -8.93
C ASN A 57 4.48 3.99 -7.94
N ASP A 58 5.59 3.70 -7.29
CA ASP A 58 6.29 4.61 -6.37
C ASP A 58 5.46 5.02 -5.16
N VAL A 59 4.48 4.23 -4.78
CA VAL A 59 3.68 4.48 -3.57
C VAL A 59 4.37 3.90 -2.35
N LEU A 60 5.01 2.75 -2.51
CA LEU A 60 5.76 2.09 -1.43
C LEU A 60 7.21 1.89 -1.82
N THR A 61 8.03 1.78 -0.79
CA THR A 61 9.42 1.34 -0.92
C THR A 61 9.68 0.32 0.17
N ASN A 62 10.81 -0.34 0.10
CA ASN A 62 11.21 -1.25 1.16
C ASN A 62 12.55 -0.82 1.75
N SER A 63 12.79 -1.24 2.97
CA SER A 63 14.05 -0.95 3.65
C SER A 63 14.88 -2.21 3.65
N GLY A 64 15.95 -2.22 2.92
CA GLY A 64 16.94 -3.24 3.07
C GLY A 64 16.83 -4.39 2.11
N ASP A 65 17.32 -5.52 2.56
CA ASP A 65 17.56 -6.66 1.72
C ASP A 65 16.36 -7.61 1.72
N ASP A 66 16.52 -8.71 1.01
CA ASP A 66 15.43 -9.65 0.75
C ASP A 66 14.89 -10.32 2.00
N TYR A 67 15.65 -10.31 3.08
CA TYR A 67 15.27 -11.06 4.26
C TYR A 67 14.73 -10.12 5.32
N GLY A 68 13.43 -10.20 5.55
CA GLY A 68 12.81 -9.37 6.56
C GLY A 68 12.67 -7.92 6.17
N ALA A 69 12.74 -7.62 4.88
CA ALA A 69 12.53 -6.25 4.41
C ALA A 69 11.15 -5.78 4.83
N VAL A 70 11.06 -4.58 5.37
CA VAL A 70 9.78 -3.98 5.71
C VAL A 70 9.41 -2.96 4.65
N TYR A 71 8.11 -2.76 4.49
CA TYR A 71 7.57 -1.86 3.49
C TYR A 71 7.05 -0.60 4.18
N LEU A 72 7.17 0.52 3.50
CA LEU A 72 6.72 1.80 4.04
C LEU A 72 6.41 2.74 2.88
N PRO A 73 5.56 3.76 3.10
CA PRO A 73 5.26 4.73 2.05
C PRO A 73 6.50 5.50 1.64
N THR A 74 6.57 5.84 0.35
CA THR A 74 7.65 6.70 -0.16
C THR A 74 7.43 8.14 0.30
N GLU A 75 8.48 8.97 0.20
CA GLU A 75 8.33 10.41 0.45
C GLU A 75 7.30 11.01 -0.49
N GLN A 76 7.31 10.58 -1.75
CA GLN A 76 6.36 11.08 -2.74
C GLN A 76 4.93 10.76 -2.32
N ALA A 77 4.67 9.54 -1.84
CA ALA A 77 3.35 9.19 -1.33
C ALA A 77 2.99 10.03 -0.11
N ARG A 78 3.95 10.29 0.77
CA ARG A 78 3.69 11.13 1.95
C ARG A 78 3.33 12.55 1.56
N HIS A 79 3.94 13.10 0.51
CA HIS A 79 3.58 14.43 0.02
C HIS A 79 2.14 14.50 -0.49
N HIS A 80 1.56 13.35 -0.85
CA HIS A 80 0.19 13.27 -1.33
C HIS A 80 -0.73 12.56 -0.34
N TRP A 81 -0.35 12.53 0.94
CA TRP A 81 -1.09 11.74 1.91
C TRP A 81 -2.50 12.26 2.17
N ASP A 82 -2.72 13.56 1.98
CA ASP A 82 -4.06 14.14 2.05
C ASP A 82 -4.99 13.51 1.00
N ILE A 83 -4.46 13.27 -0.20
CA ILE A 83 -5.22 12.59 -1.25
C ILE A 83 -5.47 11.14 -0.87
N ILE A 84 -4.45 10.47 -0.34
CA ILE A 84 -4.59 9.08 0.08
C ILE A 84 -5.65 8.96 1.17
N GLU A 85 -5.67 9.88 2.13
CA GLU A 85 -6.69 9.84 3.18
C GLU A 85 -8.08 10.09 2.64
N THR A 86 -8.21 10.97 1.66
CA THR A 86 -9.49 11.17 0.98
C THR A 86 -9.97 9.87 0.34
N ILE A 87 -9.05 9.16 -0.31
CA ILE A 87 -9.37 7.87 -0.94
C ILE A 87 -9.79 6.84 0.12
N PHE A 88 -9.08 6.79 1.25
CA PHE A 88 -9.45 5.90 2.35
C PHE A 88 -10.91 6.12 2.76
N GLU A 89 -11.30 7.37 2.92
CA GLU A 89 -12.67 7.71 3.34
C GLU A 89 -13.70 7.22 2.32
N GLN A 90 -13.40 7.37 1.05
CA GLN A 90 -14.33 6.95 0.00
C GLN A 90 -14.46 5.43 -0.09
N VAL A 91 -13.35 4.73 0.06
CA VAL A 91 -13.36 3.26 -0.08
C VAL A 91 -14.04 2.60 1.11
N GLU A 92 -13.96 3.22 2.28
CA GLU A 92 -14.44 2.62 3.52
C GLU A 92 -15.76 3.17 4.02
N SER A 93 -16.29 4.14 3.33
CA SER A 93 -17.57 4.72 3.77
C SER A 93 -18.76 3.86 3.38
#